data_568059dbeb4e665085bbd7e26e56f990
#
_entry.id   568059dbeb4e665085bbd7e26e56f990
#
_cell.length_a   1.000
_cell.length_b   1.000
_cell.length_c   1.000
_cell.angle_alpha   90.00
_cell.angle_beta   90.00
_cell.angle_gamma   90.00
#
_symmetry.space_group_name_H-M   'P 1'
#
loop_
_entity.id
_entity.type
_entity.pdbx_description
1 polymer ?
#
loop_
_entity_poly.entity_id
_entity_poly.type
_entity_poly.pdbx_seq_one_letter_code
_entity_poly.pdbx_strand_id
1 'polypeptide(L)'
;MPVTPRLRRLLAAALPALLAVVFTACSASYPNSIFTSHTEFNRDIGHLFDILIWLGTIVFIFVEGLLLYTIWRYRRRGDNDRPEHVHGNTTLEILWTAIPALILAFIAVPTVRTIFKTQAKATADALQVEVIGHQWWWEFKYPQYNVTTANELYLPVGRKVNFTLKSNDVLHSFWIPQLGGKRDLITNHLNYLWFTPDSVGEQAWNGMCAEFCGASHANMRFKAFTVTQANFESWAAHQASPAAFGAITPAGTPATVPAPPGTTPAQLAQTVATQSRATGGLPAPANPVGGSPTRPVSAPGAANPGVAPTTPAHDMSTMPAGVSVQQAGFVAFPREKMPAHVVPSTAIPPGMASFNAPVAGDAERGRAFLSQGGGGCVACHMINGNPTMMGIVGPNLTHLGSRNTIAGGLYPNDTKHLSLWIKNSRWMKPGVIMPTLGAFQRDPVTGQTIPKTGLNDQQIADIVAYLQALK
;
A
#
# COMPACT_ATOMS: atom_id res chain seq x y z
N MET A 1 -19.64 -2.25 54.80
CA MET A 1 -20.88 -1.48 54.58
C MET A 1 -21.84 -2.36 53.77
N PRO A 2 -23.09 -2.53 54.20
CA PRO A 2 -24.07 -3.30 53.40
C PRO A 2 -24.39 -2.50 52.12
N VAL A 3 -24.32 -3.18 50.99
CA VAL A 3 -24.65 -2.62 49.67
C VAL A 3 -26.16 -2.26 49.73
N THR A 4 -26.51 -1.00 49.52
CA THR A 4 -27.87 -0.52 49.54
C THR A 4 -28.72 -1.21 48.48
N PRO A 5 -30.03 -1.43 48.72
CA PRO A 5 -30.92 -2.10 47.72
C PRO A 5 -30.94 -1.42 46.34
N ARG A 6 -30.73 -0.10 46.31
CA ARG A 6 -30.62 0.68 45.05
C ARG A 6 -29.34 0.32 44.28
N LEU A 7 -28.20 0.20 44.96
CA LEU A 7 -26.92 -0.16 44.31
C LEU A 7 -26.96 -1.60 43.77
N ARG A 8 -27.61 -2.55 44.47
CA ARG A 8 -27.82 -3.90 43.98
C ARG A 8 -28.68 -3.95 42.71
N ARG A 9 -29.74 -3.12 42.62
CA ARG A 9 -30.56 -3.01 41.41
C ARG A 9 -29.82 -2.38 40.27
N LEU A 10 -28.99 -1.36 40.49
CA LEU A 10 -28.15 -0.74 39.47
C LEU A 10 -27.12 -1.71 38.93
N LEU A 11 -26.43 -2.47 39.80
CA LEU A 11 -25.48 -3.49 39.38
C LEU A 11 -26.15 -4.64 38.61
N ALA A 12 -27.33 -5.06 39.04
CA ALA A 12 -28.10 -6.09 38.35
C ALA A 12 -28.61 -5.66 36.96
N ALA A 13 -28.84 -4.36 36.74
CA ALA A 13 -29.20 -3.81 35.43
C ALA A 13 -27.99 -3.49 34.56
N ALA A 14 -26.88 -3.07 35.18
CA ALA A 14 -25.64 -2.72 34.45
C ALA A 14 -24.99 -3.93 33.79
N LEU A 15 -25.02 -5.10 34.41
CA LEU A 15 -24.41 -6.32 33.88
C LEU A 15 -25.06 -6.78 32.57
N PRO A 16 -26.40 -6.94 32.45
CA PRO A 16 -27.03 -7.32 31.19
C PRO A 16 -26.91 -6.21 30.13
N ALA A 17 -26.91 -4.92 30.52
CA ALA A 17 -26.66 -3.84 29.59
C ALA A 17 -25.24 -3.88 29.02
N LEU A 18 -24.23 -4.12 29.87
CA LEU A 18 -22.85 -4.29 29.45
C LEU A 18 -22.70 -5.51 28.52
N LEU A 19 -23.32 -6.65 28.86
CA LEU A 19 -23.33 -7.84 28.02
C LEU A 19 -24.01 -7.58 26.68
N ALA A 20 -25.12 -6.86 26.65
CA ALA A 20 -25.81 -6.48 25.40
C ALA A 20 -24.89 -5.62 24.50
N VAL A 21 -24.17 -4.64 25.07
CA VAL A 21 -23.20 -3.81 24.33
C VAL A 21 -22.06 -4.67 23.77
N VAL A 22 -21.52 -5.59 24.57
CA VAL A 22 -20.45 -6.50 24.13
C VAL A 22 -20.94 -7.39 22.98
N PHE A 23 -22.12 -7.96 23.07
CA PHE A 23 -22.66 -8.84 22.03
C PHE A 23 -23.04 -8.10 20.75
N THR A 24 -23.50 -6.86 20.83
CA THR A 24 -23.79 -6.05 19.63
C THR A 24 -22.52 -5.57 18.92
N ALA A 25 -21.42 -5.37 19.64
CA ALA A 25 -20.13 -4.97 19.06
C ALA A 25 -19.48 -6.07 18.20
N CYS A 26 -19.85 -7.34 18.39
CA CYS A 26 -19.26 -8.47 17.67
C CYS A 26 -19.84 -8.75 16.29
N SER A 27 -20.91 -8.07 15.86
CA SER A 27 -21.63 -8.36 14.62
C SER A 27 -21.27 -7.47 13.43
N ALA A 28 -20.45 -6.43 13.63
CA ALA A 28 -20.12 -5.49 12.59
C ALA A 28 -18.95 -6.00 11.72
N SER A 29 -19.12 -6.00 10.40
CA SER A 29 -17.99 -6.17 9.47
C SER A 29 -17.17 -4.89 9.49
N TYR A 30 -15.93 -4.97 9.92
CA TYR A 30 -15.03 -3.82 9.95
C TYR A 30 -14.27 -3.69 8.62
N PRO A 31 -14.14 -2.47 8.08
CA PRO A 31 -13.31 -2.21 6.91
C PRO A 31 -11.86 -2.66 7.17
N ASN A 32 -11.26 -3.32 6.18
CA ASN A 32 -9.88 -3.81 6.26
C ASN A 32 -9.60 -4.78 7.43
N SER A 33 -10.62 -5.54 7.87
CA SER A 33 -10.47 -6.50 8.95
C SER A 33 -9.54 -7.65 8.55
N ILE A 34 -8.55 -7.93 9.38
CA ILE A 34 -7.67 -9.11 9.22
C ILE A 34 -8.39 -10.43 9.56
N PHE A 35 -9.53 -10.35 10.24
CA PHE A 35 -10.33 -11.53 10.62
C PHE A 35 -11.19 -12.05 9.47
N THR A 36 -11.34 -11.27 8.39
CA THR A 36 -12.04 -11.69 7.18
C THR A 36 -11.02 -12.13 6.15
N SER A 37 -10.68 -13.41 6.15
CA SER A 37 -9.63 -13.97 5.30
C SER A 37 -10.16 -14.34 3.92
N HIS A 38 -9.50 -13.85 2.87
CA HIS A 38 -9.80 -14.13 1.47
C HIS A 38 -8.64 -14.80 0.73
N THR A 39 -7.73 -15.45 1.48
CA THR A 39 -6.61 -16.24 0.96
C THR A 39 -6.23 -17.33 1.95
N GLU A 40 -5.55 -18.38 1.46
CA GLU A 40 -4.97 -19.42 2.31
C GLU A 40 -3.90 -18.86 3.25
N PHE A 41 -3.14 -17.86 2.78
CA PHE A 41 -2.09 -17.22 3.59
C PHE A 41 -2.67 -16.55 4.84
N ASN A 42 -3.76 -15.79 4.67
CA ASN A 42 -4.42 -15.13 5.80
C ASN A 42 -5.12 -16.12 6.74
N ARG A 43 -5.68 -17.21 6.20
CA ARG A 43 -6.28 -18.27 7.05
C ARG A 43 -5.24 -18.96 7.93
N ASP A 44 -4.04 -19.23 7.42
CA ASP A 44 -2.97 -19.82 8.24
C ASP A 44 -2.56 -18.89 9.40
N ILE A 45 -2.46 -17.60 9.15
CA ILE A 45 -2.18 -16.59 10.20
C ILE A 45 -3.36 -16.50 11.18
N GLY A 46 -4.59 -16.47 10.66
CA GLY A 46 -5.82 -16.43 11.46
C GLY A 46 -5.91 -17.63 12.39
N HIS A 47 -5.63 -18.82 11.92
CA HIS A 47 -5.61 -20.05 12.75
C HIS A 47 -4.61 -19.96 13.91
N LEU A 48 -3.40 -19.46 13.65
CA LEU A 48 -2.42 -19.24 14.70
C LEU A 48 -2.92 -18.20 15.71
N PHE A 49 -3.51 -17.11 15.23
CA PHE A 49 -4.09 -16.08 16.08
C PHE A 49 -5.21 -16.62 16.97
N ASP A 50 -6.10 -17.46 16.44
CA ASP A 50 -7.20 -18.07 17.20
C ASP A 50 -6.66 -18.93 18.36
N ILE A 51 -5.63 -19.75 18.11
CA ILE A 51 -4.96 -20.54 19.16
C ILE A 51 -4.43 -19.61 20.27
N LEU A 52 -3.75 -18.54 19.89
CA LEU A 52 -3.17 -17.57 20.84
C LEU A 52 -4.23 -16.86 21.66
N ILE A 53 -5.33 -16.43 21.02
CA ILE A 53 -6.44 -15.73 21.71
C ILE A 53 -7.13 -16.65 22.70
N TRP A 54 -7.43 -17.91 22.31
CA TRP A 54 -8.08 -18.84 23.22
C TRP A 54 -7.20 -19.17 24.43
N LEU A 55 -5.94 -19.52 24.22
CA LEU A 55 -5.01 -19.80 25.30
C LEU A 55 -4.78 -18.56 26.19
N GLY A 56 -4.57 -17.41 25.58
CA GLY A 56 -4.39 -16.14 26.29
C GLY A 56 -5.63 -15.78 27.11
N THR A 57 -6.83 -16.00 26.58
CA THR A 57 -8.10 -15.74 27.30
C THR A 57 -8.24 -16.67 28.51
N ILE A 58 -7.91 -17.95 28.39
CA ILE A 58 -7.95 -18.89 29.52
C ILE A 58 -6.99 -18.43 30.63
N VAL A 59 -5.74 -18.09 30.27
CA VAL A 59 -4.73 -17.62 31.23
C VAL A 59 -5.19 -16.30 31.85
N PHE A 60 -5.73 -15.35 31.06
CA PHE A 60 -6.24 -14.07 31.54
C PHE A 60 -7.36 -14.26 32.56
N ILE A 61 -8.39 -15.06 32.25
CA ILE A 61 -9.50 -15.32 33.17
C ILE A 61 -9.01 -15.97 34.47
N PHE A 62 -8.05 -16.91 34.37
CA PHE A 62 -7.46 -17.56 35.53
C PHE A 62 -6.71 -16.58 36.42
N VAL A 63 -5.83 -15.77 35.85
CA VAL A 63 -5.01 -14.81 36.61
C VAL A 63 -5.88 -13.71 37.23
N GLU A 64 -6.79 -13.12 36.44
CA GLU A 64 -7.71 -12.09 36.94
C GLU A 64 -8.66 -12.64 38.00
N GLY A 65 -9.13 -13.89 37.83
CA GLY A 65 -9.95 -14.56 38.83
C GLY A 65 -9.23 -14.75 40.15
N LEU A 66 -7.96 -15.21 40.11
CA LEU A 66 -7.11 -15.31 41.29
C LEU A 66 -6.84 -13.95 41.95
N LEU A 67 -6.57 -12.92 41.13
CA LEU A 67 -6.33 -11.57 41.63
C LEU A 67 -7.56 -11.04 42.35
N LEU A 68 -8.73 -11.10 41.74
CA LEU A 68 -10.00 -10.67 42.32
C LEU A 68 -10.34 -11.47 43.61
N TYR A 69 -10.12 -12.80 43.60
CA TYR A 69 -10.28 -13.65 44.78
C TYR A 69 -9.36 -13.20 45.91
N THR A 70 -8.08 -12.97 45.61
CA THR A 70 -7.09 -12.54 46.62
C THR A 70 -7.47 -11.20 47.20
N ILE A 71 -7.81 -10.21 46.38
CA ILE A 71 -8.25 -8.87 46.86
C ILE A 71 -9.49 -9.02 47.74
N TRP A 72 -10.46 -9.82 47.36
CA TRP A 72 -11.69 -10.00 48.13
C TRP A 72 -11.45 -10.79 49.41
N ARG A 73 -10.69 -11.88 49.39
CA ARG A 73 -10.49 -12.84 50.48
C ARG A 73 -9.55 -12.26 51.54
N TYR A 74 -8.45 -11.64 51.10
CA TYR A 74 -7.36 -11.19 52.01
C TYR A 74 -7.36 -9.68 52.25
N ARG A 75 -8.44 -8.99 51.91
CA ARG A 75 -8.59 -7.55 52.27
C ARG A 75 -8.53 -7.36 53.79
N ARG A 76 -7.82 -6.34 54.24
CA ARG A 76 -7.73 -5.97 55.64
C ARG A 76 -9.13 -5.64 56.23
N ARG A 77 -9.52 -6.31 57.30
CA ARG A 77 -10.83 -6.15 57.94
C ARG A 77 -10.80 -5.40 59.27
N GLY A 78 -9.60 -5.24 59.87
CA GLY A 78 -9.42 -4.52 61.14
C GLY A 78 -7.95 -4.20 61.40
N ASP A 79 -7.70 -3.38 62.44
CA ASP A 79 -6.35 -2.92 62.76
C ASP A 79 -5.45 -4.00 63.34
N ASN A 80 -6.04 -5.06 63.90
CA ASN A 80 -5.33 -6.23 64.47
C ASN A 80 -5.16 -7.38 63.46
N ASP A 81 -5.54 -7.21 62.22
CA ASP A 81 -5.44 -8.24 61.19
C ASP A 81 -3.98 -8.31 60.66
N ARG A 82 -3.19 -9.16 61.30
CA ARG A 82 -1.79 -9.40 60.92
C ARG A 82 -1.75 -10.60 59.96
N PRO A 83 -1.13 -10.50 58.80
CA PRO A 83 -0.97 -11.62 57.89
C PRO A 83 -0.03 -12.65 58.51
N GLU A 84 -0.39 -13.91 58.40
CA GLU A 84 0.48 -15.04 58.76
C GLU A 84 1.64 -15.15 57.77
N HIS A 85 2.85 -15.37 58.30
CA HIS A 85 4.01 -15.63 57.44
C HIS A 85 3.92 -17.02 56.84
N VAL A 86 3.63 -17.06 55.55
CA VAL A 86 3.62 -18.30 54.78
C VAL A 86 4.95 -18.47 54.04
N HIS A 87 5.65 -19.60 54.30
CA HIS A 87 6.83 -19.97 53.49
C HIS A 87 6.41 -20.44 52.10
N GLY A 88 7.35 -20.43 51.13
CA GLY A 88 7.13 -20.89 49.79
C GLY A 88 6.60 -22.32 49.70
N ASN A 89 5.96 -22.65 48.61
CA ASN A 89 5.48 -24.01 48.33
C ASN A 89 6.14 -24.49 47.02
N THR A 90 7.18 -25.31 47.14
CA THR A 90 7.98 -25.79 46.01
C THR A 90 7.14 -26.49 44.93
N THR A 91 6.08 -27.21 45.32
CA THR A 91 5.18 -27.85 44.34
C THR A 91 4.45 -26.81 43.51
N LEU A 92 3.89 -25.77 44.13
CA LEU A 92 3.24 -24.70 43.41
C LEU A 92 4.22 -23.91 42.53
N GLU A 93 5.44 -23.69 43.01
CA GLU A 93 6.51 -22.98 42.26
C GLU A 93 6.89 -23.77 41.00
N ILE A 94 7.05 -25.08 41.11
CA ILE A 94 7.27 -25.93 39.93
C ILE A 94 6.09 -25.90 38.98
N LEU A 95 4.86 -26.01 39.50
CA LEU A 95 3.67 -26.01 38.64
C LEU A 95 3.47 -24.71 37.86
N TRP A 96 3.60 -23.52 38.53
CA TRP A 96 3.40 -22.25 37.81
C TRP A 96 4.55 -21.89 36.88
N THR A 97 5.70 -22.59 36.99
CA THR A 97 6.80 -22.48 36.02
C THR A 97 6.61 -23.48 34.85
N ALA A 98 6.29 -24.75 35.16
CA ALA A 98 6.19 -25.80 34.18
C ALA A 98 4.98 -25.65 33.25
N ILE A 99 3.80 -25.25 33.77
CA ILE A 99 2.57 -25.11 32.98
C ILE A 99 2.73 -24.03 31.89
N PRO A 100 3.14 -22.77 32.17
CA PRO A 100 3.41 -21.81 31.13
C PRO A 100 4.48 -22.23 30.13
N ALA A 101 5.55 -22.89 30.58
CA ALA A 101 6.59 -23.40 29.69
C ALA A 101 6.03 -24.44 28.70
N LEU A 102 5.16 -25.35 29.16
CA LEU A 102 4.49 -26.33 28.29
C LEU A 102 3.51 -25.66 27.31
N ILE A 103 2.78 -24.65 27.75
CA ILE A 103 1.91 -23.85 26.86
C ILE A 103 2.74 -23.20 25.77
N LEU A 104 3.85 -22.55 26.09
CA LEU A 104 4.76 -21.96 25.12
C LEU A 104 5.35 -22.99 24.16
N ALA A 105 5.77 -24.14 24.65
CA ALA A 105 6.25 -25.23 23.79
C ALA A 105 5.17 -25.73 22.82
N PHE A 106 3.92 -25.82 23.27
CA PHE A 106 2.78 -26.16 22.43
C PHE A 106 2.55 -25.13 21.34
N ILE A 107 2.59 -23.82 21.66
CA ILE A 107 2.41 -22.71 20.72
C ILE A 107 3.59 -22.63 19.73
N ALA A 108 4.80 -22.96 20.16
CA ALA A 108 5.99 -22.86 19.30
C ALA A 108 5.87 -23.73 18.04
N VAL A 109 5.27 -24.90 18.12
CA VAL A 109 5.16 -25.85 16.99
C VAL A 109 4.34 -25.23 15.82
N PRO A 110 3.07 -24.80 16.00
CA PRO A 110 2.31 -24.19 14.93
C PRO A 110 2.92 -22.85 14.47
N THR A 111 3.53 -22.07 15.38
CA THR A 111 4.20 -20.82 15.05
C THR A 111 5.34 -21.06 14.08
N VAL A 112 6.26 -21.98 14.39
CA VAL A 112 7.40 -22.30 13.52
C VAL A 112 6.92 -22.83 12.17
N ARG A 113 5.92 -23.72 12.14
CA ARG A 113 5.34 -24.22 10.88
C ARG A 113 4.76 -23.09 10.02
N THR A 114 4.00 -22.18 10.63
CA THR A 114 3.40 -21.04 9.92
C THR A 114 4.48 -20.10 9.39
N ILE A 115 5.53 -19.82 10.16
CA ILE A 115 6.67 -19.02 9.70
C ILE A 115 7.30 -19.64 8.45
N PHE A 116 7.67 -20.90 8.48
CA PHE A 116 8.30 -21.57 7.32
C PHE A 116 7.36 -21.58 6.11
N LYS A 117 6.06 -21.83 6.29
CA LYS A 117 5.08 -21.82 5.22
C LYS A 117 4.94 -20.43 4.57
N THR A 118 4.81 -19.38 5.39
CA THR A 118 4.59 -18.01 4.92
C THR A 118 5.86 -17.33 4.41
N GLN A 119 7.05 -17.82 4.77
CA GLN A 119 8.34 -17.34 4.28
C GLN A 119 8.79 -18.06 3.00
N ALA A 120 8.21 -19.21 2.67
CA ALA A 120 8.56 -19.93 1.46
C ALA A 120 8.27 -19.08 0.23
N LYS A 121 9.17 -19.11 -0.75
CA LYS A 121 8.92 -18.51 -2.05
C LYS A 121 7.91 -19.36 -2.83
N ALA A 122 6.97 -18.72 -3.53
CA ALA A 122 6.06 -19.43 -4.40
C ALA A 122 6.80 -20.10 -5.58
N THR A 123 6.18 -21.12 -6.14
CA THR A 123 6.69 -21.86 -7.31
C THR A 123 6.74 -20.99 -8.57
N ALA A 124 7.53 -21.38 -9.55
CA ALA A 124 7.78 -20.57 -10.75
C ALA A 124 6.54 -20.40 -11.66
N ASP A 125 5.55 -21.28 -11.52
CA ASP A 125 4.26 -21.23 -12.24
C ASP A 125 3.30 -20.15 -11.72
N ALA A 126 3.58 -19.59 -10.52
CA ALA A 126 2.82 -18.50 -9.97
C ALA A 126 2.91 -17.23 -10.84
N LEU A 127 1.87 -16.42 -10.80
CA LEU A 127 1.95 -15.07 -11.37
C LEU A 127 3.03 -14.27 -10.63
N GLN A 128 4.02 -13.79 -11.36
CA GLN A 128 5.09 -12.98 -10.78
C GLN A 128 4.70 -11.50 -10.81
N VAL A 129 4.75 -10.84 -9.66
CA VAL A 129 4.52 -9.40 -9.53
C VAL A 129 5.69 -8.79 -8.75
N GLU A 130 6.38 -7.83 -9.36
CA GLU A 130 7.34 -7.00 -8.62
C GLU A 130 6.60 -5.81 -8.02
N VAL A 131 6.75 -5.62 -6.73
CA VAL A 131 6.22 -4.48 -5.98
C VAL A 131 7.38 -3.59 -5.60
N ILE A 132 7.37 -2.36 -6.09
CA ILE A 132 8.42 -1.40 -5.82
C ILE A 132 7.82 -0.23 -5.07
N GLY A 133 8.34 0.02 -3.85
CA GLY A 133 7.97 1.16 -3.03
C GLY A 133 8.78 2.39 -3.41
N HIS A 134 8.09 3.51 -3.59
CA HIS A 134 8.66 4.84 -3.77
C HIS A 134 8.02 5.80 -2.76
N GLN A 135 8.71 6.86 -2.39
CA GLN A 135 8.13 7.92 -1.58
C GLN A 135 7.24 8.85 -2.45
N TRP A 136 5.90 8.78 -2.42
CA TRP A 136 4.98 7.93 -1.63
C TRP A 136 3.94 7.35 -2.58
N TRP A 137 4.33 6.36 -3.37
CA TRP A 137 3.50 5.65 -4.33
C TRP A 137 4.02 4.25 -4.57
N TRP A 138 3.19 3.40 -5.22
CA TRP A 138 3.51 2.00 -5.49
C TRP A 138 3.63 1.76 -6.97
N GLU A 139 4.71 1.11 -7.39
CA GLU A 139 4.90 0.60 -8.76
C GLU A 139 4.69 -0.92 -8.74
N PHE A 140 3.92 -1.42 -9.69
CA PHE A 140 3.67 -2.83 -9.89
C PHE A 140 4.12 -3.24 -11.28
N LYS A 141 5.02 -4.23 -11.37
CA LYS A 141 5.48 -4.81 -12.63
C LYS A 141 5.03 -6.26 -12.73
N TYR A 142 4.56 -6.64 -13.90
CA TYR A 142 4.17 -7.99 -14.26
C TYR A 142 5.08 -8.48 -15.36
N PRO A 143 6.24 -9.09 -15.04
CA PRO A 143 7.26 -9.43 -16.05
C PRO A 143 6.74 -10.38 -17.14
N GLN A 144 5.86 -11.31 -16.78
CA GLN A 144 5.26 -12.28 -17.71
C GLN A 144 4.38 -11.61 -18.79
N TYR A 145 3.90 -10.39 -18.55
CA TYR A 145 3.00 -9.63 -19.42
C TYR A 145 3.63 -8.35 -19.96
N ASN A 146 4.87 -8.05 -19.59
CA ASN A 146 5.54 -6.77 -19.90
C ASN A 146 4.72 -5.53 -19.51
N VAL A 147 4.04 -5.59 -18.37
CA VAL A 147 3.17 -4.52 -17.86
C VAL A 147 3.79 -3.82 -16.66
N THR A 148 3.74 -2.50 -16.65
CA THR A 148 4.08 -1.65 -15.50
C THR A 148 2.94 -0.69 -15.21
N THR A 149 2.39 -0.74 -14.00
CA THR A 149 1.32 0.15 -13.54
C THR A 149 1.65 0.77 -12.19
N ALA A 150 0.81 1.68 -11.71
CA ALA A 150 1.02 2.37 -10.45
C ALA A 150 -0.26 2.51 -9.63
N ASN A 151 -0.16 2.24 -8.33
CA ASN A 151 -1.20 2.41 -7.30
C ASN A 151 -2.50 1.61 -7.53
N GLU A 152 -2.59 0.83 -8.59
CA GLU A 152 -3.67 -0.13 -8.83
C GLU A 152 -3.07 -1.49 -9.20
N LEU A 153 -3.38 -2.50 -8.40
CA LEU A 153 -2.88 -3.86 -8.49
C LEU A 153 -4.01 -4.80 -8.92
N TYR A 154 -3.86 -5.48 -10.04
CA TYR A 154 -4.84 -6.46 -10.53
C TYR A 154 -4.34 -7.87 -10.29
N LEU A 155 -5.19 -8.74 -9.77
CA LEU A 155 -4.87 -10.10 -9.35
C LEU A 155 -5.93 -11.07 -9.85
N PRO A 156 -5.55 -12.16 -10.52
CA PRO A 156 -6.51 -13.19 -10.94
C PRO A 156 -6.94 -14.03 -9.73
N VAL A 157 -8.23 -14.27 -9.60
CA VAL A 157 -8.81 -15.17 -8.60
C VAL A 157 -8.41 -16.61 -8.89
N GLY A 158 -8.09 -17.38 -7.85
CA GLY A 158 -7.74 -18.79 -7.94
C GLY A 158 -6.33 -19.09 -8.43
N ARG A 159 -5.56 -18.09 -8.87
CA ARG A 159 -4.17 -18.24 -9.28
C ARG A 159 -3.23 -17.74 -8.19
N LYS A 160 -2.23 -18.56 -7.87
CA LYS A 160 -1.18 -18.15 -6.91
C LYS A 160 -0.37 -16.98 -7.48
N VAL A 161 -0.14 -15.98 -6.65
CA VAL A 161 0.67 -14.81 -6.97
C VAL A 161 1.90 -14.78 -6.07
N ASN A 162 3.05 -14.56 -6.66
CA ASN A 162 4.32 -14.36 -5.95
C ASN A 162 4.75 -12.90 -6.11
N PHE A 163 4.86 -12.20 -5.01
CA PHE A 163 5.32 -10.82 -4.96
C PHE A 163 6.81 -10.78 -4.62
N THR A 164 7.58 -10.11 -5.48
CA THR A 164 8.97 -9.74 -5.19
C THR A 164 8.98 -8.28 -4.73
N LEU A 165 9.35 -8.05 -3.50
CA LEU A 165 9.24 -6.76 -2.82
C LEU A 165 10.57 -6.04 -2.81
N LYS A 166 10.59 -4.82 -3.34
CA LYS A 166 11.77 -3.96 -3.48
C LYS A 166 11.46 -2.55 -2.99
N SER A 167 12.43 -1.88 -2.37
CA SER A 167 12.35 -0.43 -2.14
C SER A 167 13.34 0.30 -3.04
N ASN A 168 12.90 1.42 -3.61
CA ASN A 168 13.74 2.30 -4.43
C ASN A 168 14.38 3.43 -3.62
N ASP A 169 13.93 3.65 -2.40
CA ASP A 169 14.39 4.75 -1.54
C ASP A 169 14.50 4.34 -0.07
N VAL A 170 13.46 4.49 0.73
CA VAL A 170 13.43 4.17 2.16
C VAL A 170 12.69 2.85 2.42
N LEU A 171 12.65 2.44 3.66
CA LEU A 171 11.86 1.28 4.10
C LEU A 171 10.37 1.54 3.90
N HIS A 172 9.66 0.55 3.33
CA HIS A 172 8.19 0.51 3.21
C HIS A 172 7.69 -0.86 3.66
N SER A 173 6.39 -1.04 3.85
CA SER A 173 5.78 -2.35 4.06
C SER A 173 4.51 -2.51 3.24
N PHE A 174 4.47 -3.52 2.39
CA PHE A 174 3.31 -3.83 1.56
C PHE A 174 2.27 -4.61 2.35
N TRP A 175 1.04 -4.14 2.34
CA TRP A 175 -0.04 -4.77 3.08
C TRP A 175 -1.41 -4.60 2.44
N ILE A 176 -2.09 -5.72 2.21
CA ILE A 176 -3.52 -5.79 1.88
C ILE A 176 -4.18 -6.62 2.99
N PRO A 177 -4.79 -6.00 4.01
CA PRO A 177 -5.17 -6.67 5.26
C PRO A 177 -5.99 -7.96 5.10
N GLN A 178 -6.89 -7.99 4.12
CA GLN A 178 -7.80 -9.12 3.90
C GLN A 178 -7.23 -10.20 2.96
N LEU A 179 -6.11 -9.93 2.27
CA LEU A 179 -5.48 -10.88 1.33
C LEU A 179 -4.16 -11.45 1.83
N GLY A 180 -3.39 -10.72 2.60
CA GLY A 180 -2.08 -11.19 3.04
C GLY A 180 -1.52 -10.45 4.24
N GLY A 181 -0.50 -11.03 4.86
CA GLY A 181 0.26 -10.40 5.93
C GLY A 181 1.11 -9.24 5.42
N LYS A 182 1.56 -8.40 6.34
CA LYS A 182 2.54 -7.35 6.06
C LYS A 182 3.89 -7.94 5.67
N ARG A 183 4.58 -7.31 4.70
CA ARG A 183 5.94 -7.65 4.34
C ARG A 183 6.72 -6.41 3.93
N ASP A 184 7.89 -6.25 4.52
CA ASP A 184 8.72 -5.07 4.31
C ASP A 184 9.42 -5.08 2.96
N LEU A 185 9.53 -3.89 2.37
CA LEU A 185 10.36 -3.58 1.23
C LEU A 185 11.61 -2.89 1.75
N ILE A 186 12.74 -3.58 1.69
CA ILE A 186 14.02 -3.14 2.25
C ILE A 186 14.93 -2.73 1.10
N THR A 187 15.58 -1.58 1.22
CA THR A 187 16.57 -1.10 0.22
C THR A 187 17.71 -2.10 0.11
N ASN A 188 18.06 -2.48 -1.12
CA ASN A 188 19.10 -3.47 -1.44
C ASN A 188 18.84 -4.88 -0.90
N HIS A 189 17.60 -5.21 -0.49
CA HIS A 189 17.25 -6.55 -0.07
C HIS A 189 15.91 -6.95 -0.69
N LEU A 190 15.81 -8.19 -1.20
CA LEU A 190 14.59 -8.72 -1.78
C LEU A 190 13.82 -9.52 -0.72
N ASN A 191 12.58 -9.13 -0.50
CA ASN A 191 11.62 -9.92 0.25
C ASN A 191 10.59 -10.56 -0.69
N TYR A 192 9.92 -11.58 -0.20
CA TYR A 192 8.89 -12.31 -0.94
C TYR A 192 7.63 -12.44 -0.11
N LEU A 193 6.50 -12.35 -0.78
CA LEU A 193 5.17 -12.62 -0.23
C LEU A 193 4.39 -13.40 -1.29
N TRP A 194 3.53 -14.29 -0.88
CA TRP A 194 2.68 -15.01 -1.82
C TRP A 194 1.30 -15.26 -1.21
N PHE A 195 0.29 -15.32 -2.04
CA PHE A 195 -1.04 -15.79 -1.68
C PHE A 195 -1.84 -16.12 -2.96
N THR A 196 -2.94 -16.84 -2.77
CA THR A 196 -3.92 -17.12 -3.82
C THR A 196 -5.22 -16.41 -3.44
N PRO A 197 -5.67 -15.39 -4.19
CA PRO A 197 -6.97 -14.78 -3.93
C PRO A 197 -8.10 -15.81 -4.06
N ASP A 198 -9.05 -15.82 -3.11
CA ASP A 198 -10.18 -16.74 -3.12
C ASP A 198 -11.15 -16.44 -4.27
N SER A 199 -11.91 -17.46 -4.68
CA SER A 199 -12.91 -17.39 -5.73
C SER A 199 -14.24 -16.77 -5.29
N VAL A 200 -14.22 -15.76 -4.43
CA VAL A 200 -15.43 -15.02 -3.99
C VAL A 200 -15.95 -14.02 -5.03
N GLY A 201 -15.45 -14.10 -6.25
CA GLY A 201 -15.81 -13.17 -7.33
C GLY A 201 -14.89 -11.96 -7.41
N GLU A 202 -15.30 -11.02 -8.27
CA GLU A 202 -14.54 -9.79 -8.49
C GLU A 202 -14.75 -8.83 -7.33
N GLN A 203 -13.64 -8.39 -6.70
CA GLN A 203 -13.68 -7.47 -5.57
C GLN A 203 -12.56 -6.46 -5.60
N ALA A 204 -12.74 -5.36 -4.87
CA ALA A 204 -11.73 -4.33 -4.66
C ALA A 204 -11.32 -4.27 -3.18
N TRP A 205 -10.03 -4.01 -2.93
CA TRP A 205 -9.40 -4.04 -1.62
C TRP A 205 -8.56 -2.78 -1.40
N ASN A 206 -8.45 -2.36 -0.14
CA ASN A 206 -7.49 -1.35 0.23
C ASN A 206 -6.11 -1.97 0.47
N GLY A 207 -5.09 -1.35 -0.11
CA GLY A 207 -3.70 -1.60 0.21
C GLY A 207 -3.04 -0.36 0.79
N MET A 208 -2.01 -0.54 1.62
CA MET A 208 -1.35 0.57 2.31
C MET A 208 0.10 0.26 2.63
N CYS A 209 0.86 1.30 2.90
CA CYS A 209 2.18 1.19 3.52
C CYS A 209 2.00 0.97 5.03
N ALA A 210 2.65 -0.05 5.57
CA ALA A 210 2.55 -0.45 6.97
C ALA A 210 3.88 -0.29 7.73
N GLU A 211 4.89 0.40 7.14
CA GLU A 211 6.14 0.78 7.79
C GLU A 211 6.41 2.27 7.54
N PHE A 212 6.81 3.00 8.59
CA PHE A 212 7.00 4.45 8.49
C PHE A 212 8.04 4.81 7.43
N CYS A 213 7.59 5.53 6.41
CA CYS A 213 8.41 5.89 5.24
C CYS A 213 8.52 7.41 5.00
N GLY A 214 8.19 8.21 5.99
CA GLY A 214 8.32 9.67 5.93
C GLY A 214 6.98 10.43 5.89
N ALA A 215 7.02 11.68 5.43
CA ALA A 215 5.97 12.68 5.62
C ALA A 215 4.58 12.28 5.07
N SER A 216 4.52 11.51 3.98
CA SER A 216 3.24 11.07 3.39
C SER A 216 2.96 9.58 3.59
N HIS A 217 3.55 8.97 4.62
CA HIS A 217 3.35 7.55 4.95
C HIS A 217 1.88 7.16 5.04
N ALA A 218 1.07 7.88 5.80
CA ALA A 218 -0.36 7.59 5.96
C ALA A 218 -1.17 7.70 4.64
N ASN A 219 -0.64 8.41 3.66
CA ASN A 219 -1.24 8.64 2.35
C ASN A 219 -0.61 7.76 1.24
N MET A 220 0.32 6.88 1.59
CA MET A 220 0.90 5.91 0.66
C MET A 220 0.02 4.67 0.58
N ARG A 221 -1.09 4.81 -0.13
CA ARG A 221 -2.12 3.78 -0.31
C ARG A 221 -2.14 3.30 -1.76
N PHE A 222 -2.88 2.22 -2.01
CA PHE A 222 -3.19 1.71 -3.34
C PHE A 222 -4.51 0.94 -3.30
N LYS A 223 -5.03 0.59 -4.47
CA LYS A 223 -6.17 -0.32 -4.61
C LYS A 223 -5.71 -1.63 -5.22
N ALA A 224 -6.23 -2.74 -4.69
CA ALA A 224 -6.07 -4.04 -5.31
C ALA A 224 -7.43 -4.51 -5.83
N PHE A 225 -7.44 -5.12 -7.00
CA PHE A 225 -8.63 -5.67 -7.65
C PHE A 225 -8.41 -7.15 -7.90
N THR A 226 -9.24 -7.99 -7.31
CA THR A 226 -9.30 -9.41 -7.63
C THR A 226 -10.35 -9.61 -8.70
N VAL A 227 -9.95 -10.19 -9.85
CA VAL A 227 -10.79 -10.34 -11.03
C VAL A 227 -10.72 -11.75 -11.56
N THR A 228 -11.67 -12.13 -12.42
CA THR A 228 -11.58 -13.43 -13.11
C THR A 228 -10.31 -13.53 -13.93
N GLN A 229 -9.85 -14.76 -14.24
CA GLN A 229 -8.64 -14.96 -15.07
C GLN A 229 -8.81 -14.27 -16.44
N ALA A 230 -9.98 -14.36 -17.05
CA ALA A 230 -10.25 -13.73 -18.34
C ALA A 230 -10.18 -12.20 -18.27
N ASN A 231 -10.73 -11.59 -17.22
CA ASN A 231 -10.67 -10.13 -17.01
C ASN A 231 -9.24 -9.67 -16.68
N PHE A 232 -8.47 -10.49 -15.96
CA PHE A 232 -7.05 -10.22 -15.73
C PHE A 232 -6.24 -10.22 -17.03
N GLU A 233 -6.45 -11.20 -17.89
CA GLU A 233 -5.76 -11.29 -19.19
C GLU A 233 -6.15 -10.13 -20.12
N SER A 234 -7.43 -9.77 -20.16
CA SER A 234 -7.91 -8.59 -20.88
C SER A 234 -7.27 -7.29 -20.35
N TRP A 235 -7.19 -7.14 -19.03
CA TRP A 235 -6.51 -6.01 -18.41
C TRP A 235 -5.01 -6.00 -18.74
N ALA A 236 -4.33 -7.12 -18.65
CA ALA A 236 -2.90 -7.22 -18.92
C ALA A 236 -2.58 -6.91 -20.39
N ALA A 237 -3.38 -7.44 -21.34
CA ALA A 237 -3.25 -7.13 -22.76
C ALA A 237 -3.47 -5.63 -23.04
N HIS A 238 -4.47 -5.03 -22.41
CA HIS A 238 -4.72 -3.60 -22.51
C HIS A 238 -3.54 -2.77 -21.96
N GLN A 239 -3.01 -3.10 -20.78
CA GLN A 239 -1.87 -2.39 -20.18
C GLN A 239 -0.56 -2.56 -20.97
N ALA A 240 -0.39 -3.67 -21.68
CA ALA A 240 0.77 -3.91 -22.55
C ALA A 240 0.68 -3.17 -23.90
N SER A 241 -0.52 -2.74 -24.31
CA SER A 241 -0.74 -1.98 -25.55
C SER A 241 -0.32 -0.51 -25.39
N PRO A 242 -0.01 0.22 -26.47
CA PRO A 242 0.06 1.66 -26.44
C PRO A 242 -1.29 2.26 -26.04
N ALA A 243 -1.29 3.36 -25.26
CA ALA A 243 -2.53 4.08 -24.99
C ALA A 243 -3.16 4.58 -26.29
N ALA A 244 -4.48 4.47 -26.39
CA ALA A 244 -5.23 4.78 -27.63
C ALA A 244 -4.96 6.18 -28.21
N PHE A 245 -4.60 7.13 -27.36
CA PHE A 245 -4.31 8.53 -27.75
C PHE A 245 -2.82 8.90 -27.64
N GLY A 246 -1.95 7.98 -27.18
CA GLY A 246 -0.56 8.28 -26.83
C GLY A 246 0.45 8.20 -27.98
N ALA A 247 0.12 7.50 -29.06
CA ALA A 247 1.06 7.30 -30.17
C ALA A 247 1.26 8.57 -30.98
N ILE A 248 2.45 9.15 -30.88
CA ILE A 248 2.90 10.18 -31.82
C ILE A 248 3.40 9.42 -33.06
N THR A 249 2.66 9.47 -34.16
CA THR A 249 3.20 9.08 -35.46
C THR A 249 4.38 10.01 -35.76
N PRO A 250 5.60 9.53 -36.05
CA PRO A 250 6.71 10.39 -36.38
C PRO A 250 6.38 11.14 -37.68
N ALA A 251 5.87 12.33 -37.57
CA ALA A 251 5.90 13.29 -38.67
C ALA A 251 7.34 13.76 -38.76
N GLY A 252 7.94 13.54 -39.92
CA GLY A 252 9.33 13.76 -40.26
C GLY A 252 10.16 14.72 -39.40
N THR A 253 11.36 14.25 -39.09
CA THR A 253 12.49 14.94 -38.46
C THR A 253 12.19 15.88 -37.29
N PRO A 254 12.55 15.53 -36.07
CA PRO A 254 12.33 16.41 -34.93
C PRO A 254 13.12 17.71 -35.11
N ALA A 255 12.45 18.83 -35.07
CA ALA A 255 13.12 20.09 -34.81
C ALA A 255 13.83 19.93 -33.45
N THR A 256 15.14 19.97 -33.45
CA THR A 256 15.96 20.04 -32.25
C THR A 256 15.60 21.31 -31.50
N VAL A 257 14.76 21.17 -30.49
CA VAL A 257 14.57 22.26 -29.50
C VAL A 257 15.81 22.21 -28.61
N PRO A 258 16.59 23.31 -28.55
CA PRO A 258 17.73 23.36 -27.65
C PRO A 258 17.25 23.23 -26.22
N ALA A 259 17.78 22.23 -25.49
CA ALA A 259 17.64 22.20 -24.04
C ALA A 259 18.19 23.51 -23.44
N PRO A 260 17.59 24.03 -22.35
CA PRO A 260 18.15 25.15 -21.64
C PRO A 260 19.63 24.86 -21.36
N PRO A 261 20.54 25.79 -21.65
CA PRO A 261 21.96 25.50 -21.52
C PRO A 261 22.31 25.14 -20.08
N GLY A 262 22.81 23.93 -19.88
CA GLY A 262 23.51 23.52 -18.66
C GLY A 262 22.82 22.51 -17.75
N THR A 263 21.65 21.93 -18.06
CA THR A 263 21.03 20.95 -17.14
C THR A 263 20.90 19.58 -17.82
N THR A 264 21.71 18.62 -17.40
CA THR A 264 21.57 17.23 -17.83
C THR A 264 20.42 16.54 -17.04
N PRO A 265 19.74 15.52 -17.61
CA PRO A 265 18.73 14.75 -16.90
C PRO A 265 19.20 14.17 -15.55
N ALA A 266 20.51 13.82 -15.46
CA ALA A 266 21.14 13.36 -14.24
C ALA A 266 21.23 14.45 -13.16
N GLN A 267 21.45 15.71 -13.54
CA GLN A 267 21.48 16.83 -12.60
C GLN A 267 20.10 17.19 -12.08
N LEU A 268 19.06 17.09 -12.93
CA LEU A 268 17.67 17.27 -12.49
C LEU A 268 17.25 16.18 -11.50
N ALA A 269 17.61 14.93 -11.77
CA ALA A 269 17.35 13.81 -10.87
C ALA A 269 18.09 13.99 -9.52
N GLN A 270 19.33 14.50 -9.53
CA GLN A 270 20.07 14.82 -8.31
C GLN A 270 19.46 15.99 -7.54
N THR A 271 18.95 17.00 -8.21
CA THR A 271 18.29 18.14 -7.56
C THR A 271 16.99 17.72 -6.89
N VAL A 272 16.20 16.84 -7.53
CA VAL A 272 14.98 16.25 -6.96
C VAL A 272 15.33 15.34 -5.77
N ALA A 273 16.38 14.53 -5.87
CA ALA A 273 16.87 13.67 -4.78
C ALA A 273 17.39 14.48 -3.59
N THR A 274 18.07 15.60 -3.86
CA THR A 274 18.58 16.51 -2.83
C THR A 274 17.46 17.27 -2.14
N GLN A 275 16.43 17.69 -2.88
CA GLN A 275 15.22 18.29 -2.29
C GLN A 275 14.41 17.28 -1.46
N SER A 276 14.33 16.01 -1.87
CA SER A 276 13.73 14.94 -1.07
C SER A 276 14.45 14.75 0.28
N ARG A 277 15.78 14.84 0.28
CA ARG A 277 16.59 14.78 1.51
C ARG A 277 16.40 16.01 2.40
N ALA A 278 16.27 17.18 1.83
CA ALA A 278 16.10 18.44 2.58
C ALA A 278 14.73 18.57 3.24
N THR A 279 13.68 17.95 2.70
CA THR A 279 12.32 17.99 3.24
C THR A 279 11.97 16.82 4.18
N GLY A 280 12.84 15.79 4.26
CA GLY A 280 12.64 14.60 5.10
C GLY A 280 13.45 14.54 6.39
N GLY A 281 14.31 15.49 6.63
CA GLY A 281 15.26 15.46 7.74
C GLY A 281 14.78 16.14 9.02
N LEU A 282 13.88 15.50 9.80
CA LEU A 282 13.94 15.64 11.24
C LEU A 282 15.11 14.78 11.73
N PRO A 283 16.03 15.32 12.58
CA PRO A 283 17.16 14.54 13.08
C PRO A 283 16.62 13.33 13.85
N ALA A 284 17.15 12.15 13.54
CA ALA A 284 16.91 10.95 14.32
C ALA A 284 17.38 11.23 15.77
N PRO A 285 16.62 10.81 16.78
CA PRO A 285 17.07 10.90 18.15
C PRO A 285 18.35 10.08 18.30
N ALA A 286 19.39 10.72 18.82
CA ALA A 286 20.67 10.09 19.14
C ALA A 286 20.42 8.98 20.17
N ASN A 287 20.63 7.75 19.77
CA ASN A 287 20.71 6.62 20.69
C ASN A 287 22.15 6.52 21.21
N PRO A 288 22.37 6.62 22.50
CA PRO A 288 23.67 6.31 23.08
C PRO A 288 23.69 4.83 23.49
N VAL A 289 24.24 3.95 22.66
CA VAL A 289 24.68 2.65 23.14
C VAL A 289 25.92 2.18 22.37
N GLY A 290 26.97 2.06 23.11
CA GLY A 290 28.05 1.13 23.20
C GLY A 290 28.46 0.34 21.96
N GLY A 291 29.75 0.53 21.61
CA GLY A 291 30.43 -0.21 20.56
C GLY A 291 30.50 -1.71 20.85
N SER A 292 30.46 -2.45 19.76
CA SER A 292 30.96 -3.82 19.68
C SER A 292 31.84 -3.98 18.43
N PRO A 293 32.89 -4.81 18.51
CA PRO A 293 34.01 -4.74 17.59
C PRO A 293 33.72 -5.37 16.23
N THR A 294 34.18 -4.71 15.21
CA THR A 294 34.22 -5.17 13.83
C THR A 294 35.08 -6.43 13.69
N ARG A 295 34.48 -7.49 13.19
CA ARG A 295 35.18 -8.68 12.69
C ARG A 295 35.17 -8.63 11.17
N PRO A 296 36.31 -8.70 10.49
CA PRO A 296 36.34 -8.74 9.03
C PRO A 296 35.88 -10.11 8.54
N VAL A 297 34.87 -10.15 7.69
CA VAL A 297 34.51 -11.37 6.95
C VAL A 297 35.19 -11.32 5.60
N SER A 298 36.12 -12.24 5.42
CA SER A 298 36.81 -12.49 4.16
C SER A 298 35.79 -13.01 3.12
N ALA A 299 35.88 -12.45 1.92
CA ALA A 299 35.18 -12.95 0.75
C ALA A 299 35.81 -14.28 0.28
N PRO A 300 35.01 -15.27 -0.15
CA PRO A 300 35.46 -16.27 -1.10
C PRO A 300 34.93 -15.91 -2.49
N GLY A 301 35.84 -15.66 -3.40
CA GLY A 301 35.57 -15.66 -4.83
C GLY A 301 35.31 -17.09 -5.31
N ALA A 302 34.29 -17.25 -6.13
CA ALA A 302 34.21 -18.29 -7.16
C ALA A 302 33.25 -17.81 -8.23
N ALA A 303 33.79 -17.45 -9.36
CA ALA A 303 33.09 -17.26 -10.62
C ALA A 303 32.51 -18.63 -11.05
N ASN A 304 31.22 -18.65 -11.37
CA ASN A 304 30.62 -19.76 -12.11
C ASN A 304 30.23 -19.23 -13.49
N PRO A 305 30.71 -19.87 -14.59
CA PRO A 305 30.41 -19.43 -15.93
C PRO A 305 29.01 -19.90 -16.37
N GLY A 306 28.24 -18.98 -16.89
CA GLY A 306 27.29 -19.07 -17.97
C GLY A 306 26.33 -20.25 -18.00
N VAL A 307 25.10 -20.01 -17.48
CA VAL A 307 23.88 -20.55 -18.07
C VAL A 307 22.94 -19.37 -18.24
N ALA A 308 22.78 -18.91 -19.47
CA ALA A 308 21.69 -18.02 -19.82
C ALA A 308 20.37 -18.75 -19.55
N PRO A 309 19.40 -18.14 -18.85
CA PRO A 309 18.07 -18.72 -18.78
C PRO A 309 17.41 -18.54 -20.14
N THR A 310 17.31 -19.60 -20.90
CA THR A 310 16.36 -19.69 -22.00
C THR A 310 14.96 -19.71 -21.39
N THR A 311 14.37 -18.54 -21.28
CA THR A 311 12.92 -18.41 -21.07
C THR A 311 12.25 -18.95 -22.32
N PRO A 312 11.35 -19.95 -22.25
CA PRO A 312 10.54 -20.29 -23.40
C PRO A 312 9.70 -19.05 -23.73
N ALA A 313 9.91 -18.50 -24.92
CA ALA A 313 9.00 -17.53 -25.48
C ALA A 313 7.63 -18.21 -25.54
N HIS A 314 6.65 -17.70 -24.81
CA HIS A 314 5.27 -18.11 -24.94
C HIS A 314 4.87 -17.80 -26.38
N ASP A 315 4.58 -18.87 -27.15
CA ASP A 315 4.12 -18.78 -28.48
C ASP A 315 2.76 -18.08 -28.51
N MET A 316 2.76 -16.82 -28.93
CA MET A 316 1.56 -16.00 -29.11
C MET A 316 0.69 -16.49 -30.29
N SER A 317 1.09 -17.56 -30.97
CA SER A 317 0.35 -18.12 -32.12
C SER A 317 -0.86 -18.96 -31.73
N THR A 318 -1.09 -19.25 -30.46
CA THR A 318 -2.25 -20.03 -30.00
C THR A 318 -3.42 -19.19 -29.48
N MET A 319 -3.41 -17.86 -29.65
CA MET A 319 -4.62 -17.06 -29.43
C MET A 319 -5.64 -17.36 -30.56
N PRO A 320 -6.92 -17.60 -30.23
CA PRO A 320 -7.94 -17.79 -31.26
C PRO A 320 -7.93 -16.62 -32.23
N ALA A 321 -7.68 -16.89 -33.51
CA ALA A 321 -7.78 -15.90 -34.56
C ALA A 321 -9.22 -15.37 -34.60
N GLY A 322 -9.43 -14.11 -34.19
CA GLY A 322 -10.74 -13.46 -34.27
C GLY A 322 -11.07 -12.45 -33.22
N VAL A 323 -10.28 -12.32 -32.15
CA VAL A 323 -10.46 -11.20 -31.23
C VAL A 323 -9.54 -10.07 -31.66
N SER A 324 -10.06 -9.16 -32.49
CA SER A 324 -9.36 -7.91 -32.73
C SER A 324 -9.31 -7.15 -31.41
N VAL A 325 -8.11 -7.01 -30.85
CA VAL A 325 -7.83 -6.31 -29.58
C VAL A 325 -8.34 -4.84 -29.57
N GLN A 326 -8.77 -4.34 -30.71
CA GLN A 326 -9.29 -3.00 -30.93
C GLN A 326 -10.77 -2.81 -30.58
N GLN A 327 -11.55 -3.86 -30.32
CA GLN A 327 -13.01 -3.74 -30.14
C GLN A 327 -13.55 -4.08 -28.75
N ALA A 328 -12.77 -4.70 -27.87
CA ALA A 328 -13.14 -4.84 -26.46
C ALA A 328 -12.25 -3.89 -25.63
N GLY A 329 -12.57 -2.60 -25.61
CA GLY A 329 -11.90 -1.68 -24.70
C GLY A 329 -11.96 -2.26 -23.29
N PHE A 330 -10.80 -2.42 -22.63
CA PHE A 330 -10.75 -2.77 -21.22
C PHE A 330 -11.65 -1.79 -20.44
N VAL A 331 -12.62 -2.33 -19.72
CA VAL A 331 -13.42 -1.56 -18.79
C VAL A 331 -12.72 -1.64 -17.44
N ALA A 332 -12.34 -0.49 -16.90
CA ALA A 332 -11.80 -0.41 -15.54
C ALA A 332 -12.75 -1.12 -14.57
N PHE A 333 -12.21 -1.66 -13.48
CA PHE A 333 -13.03 -2.32 -12.46
C PHE A 333 -14.24 -1.44 -12.11
N PRO A 334 -15.47 -1.97 -12.20
CA PRO A 334 -16.69 -1.19 -12.02
C PRO A 334 -16.75 -0.56 -10.63
N ARG A 335 -16.89 0.76 -10.55
CA ARG A 335 -16.95 1.47 -9.24
C ARG A 335 -18.10 1.01 -8.37
N GLU A 336 -19.22 0.66 -8.96
CA GLU A 336 -20.40 0.12 -8.29
C GLU A 336 -20.16 -1.23 -7.62
N LYS A 337 -19.14 -1.98 -8.04
CA LYS A 337 -18.71 -3.21 -7.39
C LYS A 337 -17.72 -2.98 -6.25
N MET A 338 -17.22 -1.76 -6.06
CA MET A 338 -16.31 -1.47 -4.96
C MET A 338 -17.08 -1.38 -3.64
N PRO A 339 -16.62 -2.08 -2.58
CA PRO A 339 -17.15 -1.87 -1.25
C PRO A 339 -17.03 -0.40 -0.83
N ALA A 340 -18.02 0.12 -0.09
CA ALA A 340 -18.07 1.54 0.29
C ALA A 340 -16.77 2.06 0.95
N HIS A 341 -16.11 1.22 1.74
CA HIS A 341 -14.85 1.57 2.41
C HIS A 341 -13.62 1.54 1.47
N VAL A 342 -13.76 1.02 0.26
CA VAL A 342 -12.70 1.00 -0.77
C VAL A 342 -12.85 2.17 -1.73
N VAL A 343 -14.07 2.65 -1.93
CA VAL A 343 -14.33 3.86 -2.72
C VAL A 343 -13.54 5.04 -2.14
N PRO A 344 -12.78 5.79 -2.96
CA PRO A 344 -12.06 6.96 -2.48
C PRO A 344 -13.00 7.98 -1.85
N SER A 345 -12.75 8.33 -0.60
CA SER A 345 -13.60 9.25 0.19
C SER A 345 -12.80 10.36 0.88
N THR A 346 -11.56 10.57 0.46
CA THR A 346 -10.73 11.66 1.00
C THR A 346 -11.34 13.01 0.64
N ALA A 347 -11.62 13.83 1.65
CA ALA A 347 -12.15 15.16 1.44
C ALA A 347 -11.16 16.06 0.69
N ILE A 348 -11.66 16.89 -0.22
CA ILE A 348 -10.84 17.93 -0.83
C ILE A 348 -10.46 18.93 0.25
N PRO A 349 -9.18 19.29 0.41
CA PRO A 349 -8.75 20.27 1.39
C PRO A 349 -9.49 21.62 1.22
N PRO A 350 -9.90 22.29 2.31
CA PRO A 350 -10.71 23.51 2.24
C PRO A 350 -10.13 24.61 1.33
N GLY A 351 -8.81 24.77 1.31
CA GLY A 351 -8.13 25.72 0.43
C GLY A 351 -8.21 25.42 -1.07
N MET A 352 -8.67 24.21 -1.44
CA MET A 352 -8.86 23.77 -2.82
C MET A 352 -10.34 23.67 -3.22
N ALA A 353 -11.25 23.76 -2.26
CA ALA A 353 -12.68 23.56 -2.49
C ALA A 353 -13.34 24.65 -3.34
N SER A 354 -12.75 25.85 -3.37
CA SER A 354 -13.22 27.02 -4.15
C SER A 354 -12.75 27.03 -5.61
N PHE A 355 -12.24 25.90 -6.12
CA PHE A 355 -11.88 25.80 -7.53
C PHE A 355 -13.12 25.96 -8.40
N ASN A 356 -13.10 26.96 -9.30
CA ASN A 356 -14.17 27.21 -10.27
C ASN A 356 -14.36 25.98 -11.18
N ALA A 357 -15.57 25.85 -11.73
CA ALA A 357 -15.90 24.74 -12.65
C ALA A 357 -14.79 24.57 -13.70
N PRO A 358 -14.38 23.32 -14.00
CA PRO A 358 -13.31 23.09 -14.95
C PRO A 358 -13.66 23.71 -16.31
N VAL A 359 -12.72 24.47 -16.84
CA VAL A 359 -12.78 24.95 -18.23
C VAL A 359 -12.77 23.73 -19.15
N ALA A 360 -13.46 23.77 -20.28
CA ALA A 360 -13.42 22.71 -21.27
C ALA A 360 -11.98 22.51 -21.79
N GLY A 361 -11.45 21.32 -21.59
CA GLY A 361 -10.11 20.95 -22.03
C GLY A 361 -10.13 20.32 -23.43
N ASP A 362 -9.01 20.46 -24.13
CA ASP A 362 -8.77 19.85 -25.44
C ASP A 362 -7.57 18.89 -25.35
N ALA A 363 -7.81 17.63 -25.67
CA ALA A 363 -6.81 16.57 -25.51
C ALA A 363 -5.61 16.72 -26.47
N GLU A 364 -5.82 17.24 -27.68
CA GLU A 364 -4.72 17.47 -28.63
C GLU A 364 -3.82 18.63 -28.18
N ARG A 365 -4.41 19.73 -27.68
CA ARG A 365 -3.62 20.81 -27.09
C ARG A 365 -2.85 20.33 -25.88
N GLY A 366 -3.47 19.50 -25.02
CA GLY A 366 -2.81 18.90 -23.86
C GLY A 366 -1.64 18.00 -24.25
N ARG A 367 -1.83 17.16 -25.26
CA ARG A 367 -0.78 16.32 -25.83
C ARG A 367 0.38 17.16 -26.38
N ALA A 368 0.08 18.15 -27.20
CA ALA A 368 1.08 19.04 -27.78
C ALA A 368 1.87 19.78 -26.70
N PHE A 369 1.18 20.31 -25.69
CA PHE A 369 1.79 21.02 -24.57
C PHE A 369 2.77 20.15 -23.79
N LEU A 370 2.36 18.91 -23.40
CA LEU A 370 3.23 17.97 -22.67
C LEU A 370 4.40 17.50 -23.53
N SER A 371 4.17 17.21 -24.82
CA SER A 371 5.24 16.76 -25.74
C SER A 371 6.32 17.82 -25.97
N GLN A 372 5.98 19.09 -25.78
CA GLN A 372 6.93 20.22 -25.81
C GLN A 372 7.60 20.48 -24.45
N GLY A 373 7.42 19.62 -23.46
CA GLY A 373 7.96 19.77 -22.12
C GLY A 373 7.18 20.72 -21.21
N GLY A 374 5.99 21.11 -21.61
CA GLY A 374 5.14 22.01 -20.85
C GLY A 374 4.84 21.48 -19.45
N GLY A 375 4.86 22.33 -18.43
CA GLY A 375 4.64 21.98 -17.04
C GLY A 375 5.74 21.12 -16.39
N GLY A 376 6.82 20.77 -17.12
CA GLY A 376 7.94 19.96 -16.59
C GLY A 376 7.58 18.49 -16.31
N CYS A 377 6.42 18.01 -16.73
CA CYS A 377 5.92 16.65 -16.45
C CYS A 377 6.83 15.55 -17.02
N VAL A 378 7.51 15.84 -18.14
CA VAL A 378 8.43 14.93 -18.85
C VAL A 378 9.63 14.52 -17.99
N ALA A 379 10.01 15.34 -17.01
CA ALA A 379 11.14 15.04 -16.13
C ALA A 379 10.85 13.87 -15.16
N CYS A 380 9.57 13.66 -14.83
CA CYS A 380 9.19 12.70 -13.80
C CYS A 380 8.32 11.57 -14.34
N HIS A 381 7.49 11.79 -15.35
CA HIS A 381 6.49 10.85 -15.82
C HIS A 381 6.80 10.27 -17.20
N MET A 382 6.38 9.02 -17.37
CA MET A 382 6.43 8.29 -18.64
C MET A 382 5.04 8.15 -19.23
N ILE A 383 4.95 8.26 -20.56
CA ILE A 383 3.81 7.83 -21.37
C ILE A 383 4.37 7.02 -22.55
N ASN A 384 4.10 5.72 -22.60
CA ASN A 384 4.56 4.85 -23.68
C ASN A 384 4.03 5.36 -25.04
N GLY A 385 4.93 5.39 -26.03
CA GLY A 385 4.63 5.96 -27.34
C GLY A 385 4.85 7.47 -27.44
N ASN A 386 5.15 8.16 -26.34
CA ASN A 386 5.56 9.55 -26.37
C ASN A 386 7.08 9.67 -26.06
N PRO A 387 7.94 9.91 -27.06
CA PRO A 387 9.39 9.87 -26.90
C PRO A 387 9.94 11.01 -26.02
N THR A 388 9.16 12.04 -25.74
CA THR A 388 9.56 13.13 -24.85
C THR A 388 9.21 12.85 -23.38
N MET A 389 8.26 11.96 -23.12
CA MET A 389 7.82 11.60 -21.77
C MET A 389 8.41 10.26 -21.32
N MET A 390 9.66 10.28 -20.85
CA MET A 390 10.45 9.12 -20.46
C MET A 390 10.89 9.15 -18.99
N GLY A 391 10.28 10.03 -18.19
CA GLY A 391 10.63 10.17 -16.77
C GLY A 391 10.20 8.95 -15.93
N ILE A 392 11.03 8.57 -14.95
CA ILE A 392 10.85 7.38 -14.10
C ILE A 392 10.71 7.71 -12.61
N VAL A 393 10.71 8.99 -12.25
CA VAL A 393 10.60 9.45 -10.85
C VAL A 393 9.16 9.35 -10.35
N GLY A 394 8.20 9.65 -11.22
CA GLY A 394 6.77 9.55 -10.94
C GLY A 394 6.12 8.34 -11.63
N PRO A 395 4.85 8.08 -11.32
CA PRO A 395 4.09 6.99 -11.94
C PRO A 395 4.06 7.07 -13.47
N ASN A 396 4.11 5.89 -14.12
CA ASN A 396 3.79 5.76 -15.54
C ASN A 396 2.32 6.16 -15.78
N LEU A 397 2.09 7.10 -16.70
CA LEU A 397 0.77 7.68 -16.99
C LEU A 397 0.10 7.09 -18.24
N THR A 398 0.72 6.11 -18.93
CA THR A 398 0.29 5.56 -20.21
C THR A 398 -1.21 5.22 -20.27
N HIS A 399 -1.74 4.60 -19.22
CA HIS A 399 -3.15 4.23 -19.12
C HIS A 399 -3.84 4.92 -17.94
N LEU A 400 -3.50 6.20 -17.69
CA LEU A 400 -4.10 6.93 -16.58
C LEU A 400 -5.62 7.02 -16.73
N GLY A 401 -6.12 7.24 -17.94
CA GLY A 401 -7.56 7.34 -18.23
C GLY A 401 -8.36 6.06 -17.90
N SER A 402 -7.68 4.91 -17.81
CA SER A 402 -8.30 3.62 -17.44
C SER A 402 -8.23 3.31 -15.95
N ARG A 403 -7.61 4.17 -15.13
CA ARG A 403 -7.53 3.96 -13.68
C ARG A 403 -8.78 4.49 -12.97
N ASN A 404 -9.14 3.82 -11.89
CA ASN A 404 -10.24 4.25 -11.02
C ASN A 404 -9.85 5.42 -10.10
N THR A 405 -8.55 5.51 -9.76
CA THR A 405 -8.08 6.37 -8.68
C THR A 405 -6.80 7.12 -9.03
N ILE A 406 -6.57 8.23 -8.35
CA ILE A 406 -5.33 9.01 -8.40
C ILE A 406 -4.75 9.22 -7.01
N ALA A 407 -3.57 9.81 -6.94
CA ALA A 407 -2.87 10.19 -5.69
C ALA A 407 -2.62 9.02 -4.72
N GLY A 408 -2.48 7.77 -5.22
CA GLY A 408 -2.32 6.60 -4.36
C GLY A 408 -3.65 6.06 -3.82
N GLY A 409 -4.73 6.16 -4.59
CA GLY A 409 -6.05 5.67 -4.18
C GLY A 409 -6.82 6.59 -3.24
N LEU A 410 -6.36 7.83 -3.06
CA LEU A 410 -6.99 8.82 -2.18
C LEU A 410 -8.21 9.47 -2.82
N TYR A 411 -8.14 9.75 -4.12
CA TYR A 411 -9.18 10.46 -4.86
C TYR A 411 -9.66 9.66 -6.06
N PRO A 412 -10.91 9.84 -6.48
CA PRO A 412 -11.38 9.26 -7.74
C PRO A 412 -10.65 9.89 -8.92
N ASN A 413 -10.47 9.11 -9.99
CA ASN A 413 -9.92 9.61 -11.25
C ASN A 413 -11.04 10.25 -12.08
N ASP A 414 -11.35 11.50 -11.79
CA ASP A 414 -12.28 12.32 -12.55
C ASP A 414 -11.67 13.69 -12.88
N THR A 415 -12.30 14.43 -13.75
CA THR A 415 -11.82 15.73 -14.23
C THR A 415 -11.55 16.71 -13.08
N LYS A 416 -12.44 16.77 -12.08
CA LYS A 416 -12.31 17.69 -10.96
C LYS A 416 -11.08 17.36 -10.11
N HIS A 417 -10.98 16.11 -9.62
CA HIS A 417 -9.89 15.71 -8.73
C HIS A 417 -8.53 15.71 -9.43
N LEU A 418 -8.49 15.31 -10.71
CA LEU A 418 -7.25 15.33 -11.49
C LEU A 418 -6.79 16.78 -11.76
N SER A 419 -7.71 17.71 -12.05
CA SER A 419 -7.39 19.14 -12.19
C SER A 419 -6.81 19.72 -10.90
N LEU A 420 -7.45 19.46 -9.76
CA LEU A 420 -6.97 19.91 -8.45
C LEU A 420 -5.61 19.29 -8.10
N TRP A 421 -5.42 18.00 -8.43
CA TRP A 421 -4.15 17.30 -8.23
C TRP A 421 -3.01 17.94 -9.02
N ILE A 422 -3.21 18.24 -10.30
CA ILE A 422 -2.21 18.91 -11.13
C ILE A 422 -1.98 20.35 -10.65
N LYS A 423 -3.04 21.05 -10.26
CA LYS A 423 -2.97 22.43 -9.79
C LYS A 423 -2.13 22.56 -8.52
N ASN A 424 -2.38 21.72 -7.51
CA ASN A 424 -1.63 21.73 -6.25
C ASN A 424 -1.63 20.35 -5.55
N SER A 425 -0.77 19.47 -6.05
CA SER A 425 -0.59 18.11 -5.52
C SER A 425 -0.19 18.09 -4.05
N ARG A 426 0.67 19.05 -3.62
CA ARG A 426 1.19 19.14 -2.25
C ARG A 426 0.13 19.53 -1.23
N TRP A 427 -0.90 20.28 -1.68
CA TRP A 427 -2.05 20.55 -0.83
C TRP A 427 -3.00 19.36 -0.77
N MET A 428 -3.23 18.69 -1.91
CA MET A 428 -4.10 17.51 -1.99
C MET A 428 -3.53 16.31 -1.21
N LYS A 429 -2.22 16.11 -1.25
CA LYS A 429 -1.51 15.04 -0.57
C LYS A 429 -0.25 15.59 0.11
N PRO A 430 -0.34 16.02 1.36
CA PRO A 430 0.81 16.55 2.08
C PRO A 430 2.03 15.62 2.05
N GLY A 431 3.20 16.18 1.82
CA GLY A 431 4.45 15.47 1.74
C GLY A 431 4.82 14.93 0.36
N VAL A 432 3.92 14.97 -0.65
CA VAL A 432 4.23 14.46 -2.00
C VAL A 432 5.37 15.22 -2.66
N ILE A 433 6.17 14.52 -3.47
CA ILE A 433 7.31 15.11 -4.20
C ILE A 433 6.84 15.97 -5.38
N MET A 434 5.76 15.54 -6.06
CA MET A 434 5.20 16.30 -7.18
C MET A 434 4.97 17.77 -6.79
N PRO A 435 5.52 18.74 -7.54
CA PRO A 435 5.46 20.16 -7.16
C PRO A 435 4.05 20.75 -7.35
N THR A 436 3.82 21.88 -6.70
CA THR A 436 2.69 22.77 -7.01
C THR A 436 2.94 23.42 -8.37
N LEU A 437 2.00 23.26 -9.32
CA LEU A 437 2.18 23.69 -10.70
C LEU A 437 1.26 24.84 -11.11
N GLY A 438 0.10 24.98 -10.47
CA GLY A 438 -0.90 25.99 -10.84
C GLY A 438 -0.46 27.42 -10.57
N ALA A 439 -0.66 28.32 -11.53
CA ALA A 439 -0.40 29.75 -11.37
C ALA A 439 -1.16 30.29 -10.15
N PHE A 440 -0.51 31.19 -9.41
CA PHE A 440 -1.03 31.84 -8.20
C PHE A 440 -1.38 30.88 -7.04
N GLN A 441 -1.02 29.60 -7.14
CA GLN A 441 -1.18 28.68 -6.01
C GLN A 441 -0.07 28.89 -4.99
N ARG A 442 -0.44 28.87 -3.71
CA ARG A 442 0.56 28.82 -2.63
C ARG A 442 1.06 27.39 -2.46
N ASP A 443 2.37 27.21 -2.54
CA ASP A 443 3.00 25.92 -2.24
C ASP A 443 3.06 25.73 -0.72
N PRO A 444 2.45 24.69 -0.15
CA PRO A 444 2.40 24.51 1.30
C PRO A 444 3.74 24.11 1.92
N VAL A 445 4.70 23.65 1.11
CA VAL A 445 6.04 23.23 1.58
C VAL A 445 7.00 24.43 1.61
N THR A 446 7.05 25.21 0.53
CA THR A 446 7.96 26.35 0.42
C THR A 446 7.35 27.65 0.96
N GLY A 447 6.03 27.69 1.11
CA GLY A 447 5.29 28.90 1.47
C GLY A 447 5.21 29.95 0.36
N GLN A 448 5.86 29.69 -0.80
CA GLN A 448 5.89 30.61 -1.93
C GLN A 448 4.62 30.50 -2.79
N THR A 449 4.25 31.59 -3.42
CA THR A 449 3.18 31.59 -4.42
C THR A 449 3.78 31.35 -5.80
N ILE A 450 3.23 30.40 -6.55
CA ILE A 450 3.63 30.11 -7.91
C ILE A 450 3.33 31.33 -8.79
N PRO A 451 4.31 31.83 -9.56
CA PRO A 451 4.14 33.04 -10.39
C PRO A 451 3.13 32.80 -11.53
N LYS A 452 2.78 33.87 -12.24
CA LYS A 452 1.89 33.83 -13.42
C LYS A 452 2.39 32.86 -14.53
N THR A 453 3.68 32.52 -14.52
CA THR A 453 4.29 31.56 -15.45
C THR A 453 3.97 30.09 -15.10
N GLY A 454 3.33 29.83 -13.97
CA GLY A 454 2.76 28.51 -13.66
C GLY A 454 1.60 28.15 -14.59
N LEU A 455 1.10 26.91 -14.48
CA LEU A 455 0.00 26.45 -15.31
C LEU A 455 -1.28 27.25 -15.04
N ASN A 456 -1.87 27.83 -16.09
CA ASN A 456 -3.19 28.43 -16.00
C ASN A 456 -4.30 27.37 -16.09
N ASP A 457 -5.55 27.76 -15.80
CA ASP A 457 -6.67 26.83 -15.73
C ASP A 457 -6.97 26.16 -17.07
N GLN A 458 -6.75 26.83 -18.21
CA GLN A 458 -6.92 26.23 -19.54
C GLN A 458 -5.85 25.16 -19.82
N GLN A 459 -4.60 25.44 -19.51
CA GLN A 459 -3.52 24.45 -19.67
C GLN A 459 -3.75 23.21 -18.79
N ILE A 460 -4.21 23.40 -17.55
CA ILE A 460 -4.59 22.29 -16.67
C ILE A 460 -5.74 21.49 -17.28
N ALA A 461 -6.79 22.16 -17.79
CA ALA A 461 -7.92 21.47 -18.40
C ALA A 461 -7.50 20.67 -19.65
N ASP A 462 -6.63 21.21 -20.49
CA ASP A 462 -6.11 20.53 -21.68
C ASP A 462 -5.26 19.30 -21.31
N ILE A 463 -4.38 19.43 -20.30
CA ILE A 463 -3.59 18.32 -19.77
C ILE A 463 -4.53 17.22 -19.23
N VAL A 464 -5.54 17.59 -18.46
CA VAL A 464 -6.51 16.63 -17.90
C VAL A 464 -7.27 15.90 -18.99
N ALA A 465 -7.74 16.64 -20.02
CA ALA A 465 -8.42 16.03 -21.17
C ALA A 465 -7.53 15.00 -21.87
N TYR A 466 -6.26 15.33 -22.09
CA TYR A 466 -5.29 14.38 -22.67
C TYR A 466 -5.07 13.16 -21.77
N LEU A 467 -4.79 13.37 -20.49
CA LEU A 467 -4.52 12.27 -19.56
C LEU A 467 -5.72 11.32 -19.38
N GLN A 468 -6.95 11.86 -19.44
CA GLN A 468 -8.17 11.04 -19.39
C GLN A 468 -8.46 10.31 -20.71
N ALA A 469 -7.92 10.78 -21.82
CA ALA A 469 -7.98 10.10 -23.12
C ALA A 469 -6.98 8.96 -23.24
N LEU A 470 -5.98 8.86 -22.37
CA LEU A 470 -5.02 7.75 -22.28
C LEU A 470 -5.68 6.50 -21.67
N LYS A 471 -6.46 5.82 -22.48
CA LYS A 471 -7.18 4.59 -22.12
C LYS A 471 -6.54 3.39 -22.78
#